data_2bbdba59eb23d17418d32e9b90d7d8f9
#
_entry.id   2bbdba59eb23d17418d32e9b90d7d8f9
#
_cell.length_a   1.000
_cell.length_b   1.000
_cell.length_c   1.000
_cell.angle_alpha   90.00
_cell.angle_beta   90.00
_cell.angle_gamma   90.00
#
_symmetry.space_group_name_H-M   'P 1'
#
loop_
_entity.id
_entity.type
_entity.pdbx_description
1 polymer ?
#
loop_
_entity_poly.entity_id
_entity_poly.type
_entity_poly.pdbx_seq_one_letter_code
_entity_poly.pdbx_strand_id
1 'polypeptide(L)'
;FSGNGLPHDKLAAQIVQQASLGGDSDEKFAIVFAAMGVKYDVAEFFRRTFEESGASDHVVMFLNLANDPVVERLLTPKIALTAAEYLAFEKGMHILVILTDITSFCEAMREVSSSKGEIPSRKGYPGYLYSELATLYERAGIVRGGTGSVTQIPILTMPNDDITHPIPDLTGYITEGQIVLDRQLHGQAIYPPINVLPSLSRLMKDGIGEGFTRADHQDVANQLFSCYAKVGDARALAS
;
A
#
# COMPACT_ATOMS: atom_id res chain seq x y z
N PHE A 1 0.27 6.09 -1.78
CA PHE A 1 -0.79 7.07 -2.05
C PHE A 1 -0.65 7.54 -3.48
N SER A 2 -1.69 7.45 -4.27
CA SER A 2 -1.67 7.72 -5.70
C SER A 2 -2.86 8.61 -6.11
N GLY A 3 -2.77 9.22 -7.28
CA GLY A 3 -3.93 9.86 -7.92
C GLY A 3 -4.52 8.97 -9.01
N ASN A 4 -5.76 9.24 -9.40
CA ASN A 4 -6.39 8.52 -10.50
C ASN A 4 -5.59 8.67 -11.80
N GLY A 5 -5.35 7.54 -12.48
CA GLY A 5 -4.59 7.50 -13.73
C GLY A 5 -3.06 7.57 -13.58
N LEU A 6 -2.53 7.60 -12.35
CA LEU A 6 -1.11 7.42 -12.11
C LEU A 6 -0.72 5.91 -12.16
N PRO A 7 0.54 5.58 -12.44
CA PRO A 7 0.98 4.20 -12.70
C PRO A 7 1.19 3.37 -11.42
N HIS A 8 0.28 3.46 -10.44
CA HIS A 8 0.40 2.71 -9.17
C HIS A 8 0.26 1.20 -9.37
N ASP A 9 -0.60 0.75 -10.28
CA ASP A 9 -0.74 -0.67 -10.60
C ASP A 9 0.55 -1.24 -11.19
N LYS A 10 1.20 -0.49 -12.09
CA LYS A 10 2.49 -0.87 -12.67
C LYS A 10 3.58 -0.94 -11.61
N LEU A 11 3.61 0.01 -10.69
CA LEU A 11 4.56 0.01 -9.56
C LEU A 11 4.30 -1.18 -8.62
N ALA A 12 3.03 -1.46 -8.30
CA ALA A 12 2.66 -2.61 -7.48
C ALA A 12 3.09 -3.93 -8.12
N ALA A 13 2.84 -4.11 -9.41
CA ALA A 13 3.26 -5.27 -10.16
C ALA A 13 4.79 -5.44 -10.16
N GLN A 14 5.54 -4.36 -10.33
CA GLN A 14 7.00 -4.36 -10.26
C GLN A 14 7.50 -4.74 -8.86
N ILE A 15 6.87 -4.26 -7.80
CA ILE A 15 7.20 -4.64 -6.42
C ILE A 15 7.01 -6.15 -6.24
N VAL A 16 5.88 -6.72 -6.70
CA VAL A 16 5.61 -8.17 -6.62
C VAL A 16 6.66 -8.97 -7.36
N GLN A 17 7.01 -8.57 -8.59
CA GLN A 17 8.01 -9.27 -9.41
C GLN A 17 9.41 -9.28 -8.78
N GLN A 18 9.76 -8.23 -8.03
CA GLN A 18 11.09 -8.07 -7.43
C GLN A 18 11.14 -8.44 -5.95
N ALA A 19 9.98 -8.71 -5.35
CA ALA A 19 9.92 -9.05 -3.93
C ALA A 19 10.57 -10.42 -3.66
N SER A 20 11.53 -10.43 -2.77
CA SER A 20 12.21 -11.62 -2.28
C SER A 20 12.75 -11.37 -0.88
N LEU A 21 13.03 -12.43 -0.15
CA LEU A 21 13.82 -12.34 1.07
C LEU A 21 15.28 -12.05 0.71
N GLY A 22 15.89 -11.10 1.39
CA GLY A 22 17.30 -10.77 1.18
C GLY A 22 18.22 -11.87 1.69
N GLY A 23 19.21 -12.28 0.87
CA GLY A 23 20.21 -13.29 1.22
C GLY A 23 19.81 -14.73 0.85
N ASP A 24 20.73 -15.68 1.12
CA ASP A 24 20.53 -17.13 0.96
C ASP A 24 19.73 -17.72 2.15
N SER A 25 18.54 -17.21 2.42
CA SER A 25 17.72 -17.77 3.49
C SER A 25 16.82 -18.87 2.97
N ASP A 26 16.78 -20.02 3.66
CA ASP A 26 15.84 -21.13 3.43
C ASP A 26 14.40 -20.75 3.87
N GLU A 27 14.17 -19.50 4.24
CA GLU A 27 12.89 -18.99 4.73
C GLU A 27 11.87 -18.93 3.58
N LYS A 28 10.66 -19.38 3.86
CA LYS A 28 9.58 -19.40 2.88
C LYS A 28 8.95 -18.02 2.73
N PHE A 29 8.80 -17.59 1.49
CA PHE A 29 8.16 -16.31 1.12
C PHE A 29 6.97 -16.54 0.20
N ALA A 30 5.91 -15.78 0.41
CA ALA A 30 4.77 -15.73 -0.51
C ALA A 30 4.11 -14.33 -0.49
N ILE A 31 3.26 -14.10 -1.47
CA ILE A 31 2.54 -12.84 -1.67
C ILE A 31 1.05 -13.13 -1.62
N VAL A 32 0.31 -12.29 -0.90
CA VAL A 32 -1.14 -12.24 -0.93
C VAL A 32 -1.56 -10.93 -1.59
N PHE A 33 -2.20 -11.04 -2.73
CA PHE A 33 -2.68 -9.90 -3.50
C PHE A 33 -4.21 -9.82 -3.40
N ALA A 34 -4.73 -8.70 -2.94
CA ALA A 34 -6.17 -8.46 -2.87
C ALA A 34 -6.55 -7.19 -3.62
N ALA A 35 -7.41 -7.34 -4.61
CA ALA A 35 -7.97 -6.25 -5.40
C ALA A 35 -9.44 -6.03 -5.04
N MET A 36 -9.81 -4.79 -4.73
CA MET A 36 -11.13 -4.38 -4.27
C MET A 36 -11.72 -3.35 -5.21
N GLY A 37 -12.76 -3.74 -5.94
CA GLY A 37 -13.48 -2.86 -6.86
C GLY A 37 -12.67 -2.41 -8.06
N VAL A 38 -11.73 -3.23 -8.52
CA VAL A 38 -10.92 -2.94 -9.69
C VAL A 38 -11.67 -3.26 -10.99
N LYS A 39 -11.29 -2.59 -12.08
CA LYS A 39 -11.81 -2.91 -13.40
C LYS A 39 -11.24 -4.24 -13.89
N TYR A 40 -11.96 -4.88 -14.81
CA TYR A 40 -11.55 -6.16 -15.38
C TYR A 40 -10.17 -6.11 -16.04
N ASP A 41 -9.89 -5.03 -16.78
CA ASP A 41 -8.60 -4.82 -17.44
C ASP A 41 -7.43 -4.71 -16.45
N VAL A 42 -7.65 -4.09 -15.29
CA VAL A 42 -6.66 -4.01 -14.20
C VAL A 42 -6.43 -5.39 -13.57
N ALA A 43 -7.49 -6.14 -13.29
CA ALA A 43 -7.38 -7.50 -12.76
C ALA A 43 -6.63 -8.42 -13.72
N GLU A 44 -6.94 -8.35 -15.02
CA GLU A 44 -6.27 -9.12 -16.07
C GLU A 44 -4.80 -8.71 -16.24
N PHE A 45 -4.50 -7.40 -16.12
CA PHE A 45 -3.12 -6.91 -16.12
C PHE A 45 -2.30 -7.58 -15.00
N PHE A 46 -2.79 -7.61 -13.78
CA PHE A 46 -2.09 -8.24 -12.66
C PHE A 46 -1.93 -9.74 -12.88
N ARG A 47 -2.99 -10.44 -13.28
CA ARG A 47 -2.96 -11.88 -13.56
C ARG A 47 -1.87 -12.24 -14.57
N ARG A 48 -1.88 -11.56 -15.72
CA ARG A 48 -0.87 -11.78 -16.78
C ARG A 48 0.54 -11.45 -16.30
N THR A 49 0.70 -10.32 -15.61
CA THR A 49 2.02 -9.91 -15.13
C THR A 49 2.62 -10.93 -14.17
N PHE A 50 1.80 -11.51 -13.29
CA PHE A 50 2.28 -12.53 -12.35
C PHE A 50 2.54 -13.87 -13.05
N GLU A 51 1.74 -14.26 -14.04
CA GLU A 51 1.98 -15.45 -14.85
C GLU A 51 3.28 -15.34 -15.69
N GLU A 52 3.46 -14.23 -16.39
CA GLU A 52 4.62 -13.99 -17.26
C GLU A 52 5.94 -13.86 -16.46
N SER A 53 5.89 -13.34 -15.24
CA SER A 53 7.06 -13.20 -14.38
C SER A 53 7.44 -14.50 -13.63
N GLY A 54 6.62 -15.54 -13.69
CA GLY A 54 6.80 -16.75 -12.89
C GLY A 54 6.47 -16.57 -11.40
N ALA A 55 5.89 -15.42 -11.00
CA ALA A 55 5.50 -15.18 -9.63
C ALA A 55 4.24 -15.94 -9.21
N SER A 56 3.47 -16.48 -10.14
CA SER A 56 2.18 -17.16 -9.89
C SER A 56 2.26 -18.28 -8.86
N ASP A 57 3.37 -18.99 -8.79
CA ASP A 57 3.57 -20.09 -7.84
C ASP A 57 3.68 -19.63 -6.38
N HIS A 58 3.91 -18.34 -6.17
CA HIS A 58 4.10 -17.71 -4.87
C HIS A 58 3.06 -16.64 -4.56
N VAL A 59 2.03 -16.45 -5.41
CA VAL A 59 1.01 -15.43 -5.27
C VAL A 59 -0.37 -16.04 -5.06
N VAL A 60 -1.04 -15.66 -3.98
CA VAL A 60 -2.47 -15.94 -3.77
C VAL A 60 -3.25 -14.68 -4.11
N MET A 61 -4.21 -14.78 -5.05
CA MET A 61 -4.99 -13.63 -5.52
C MET A 61 -6.44 -13.70 -5.02
N PHE A 62 -6.91 -12.59 -4.46
CA PHE A 62 -8.31 -12.35 -4.11
C PHE A 62 -8.80 -11.16 -4.96
N LEU A 63 -9.72 -11.42 -5.86
CA LEU A 63 -10.20 -10.41 -6.81
C LEU A 63 -11.68 -10.11 -6.59
N ASN A 64 -11.99 -8.85 -6.33
CA ASN A 64 -13.32 -8.28 -6.37
C ASN A 64 -13.34 -7.22 -7.47
N LEU A 65 -14.15 -7.42 -8.49
CA LEU A 65 -14.28 -6.52 -9.62
C LEU A 65 -15.23 -5.36 -9.32
N ALA A 66 -15.17 -4.31 -10.13
CA ALA A 66 -16.00 -3.13 -9.96
C ALA A 66 -17.51 -3.40 -10.04
N ASN A 67 -17.91 -4.44 -10.80
CA ASN A 67 -19.29 -4.87 -10.96
C ASN A 67 -19.72 -5.98 -10.00
N ASP A 68 -18.81 -6.47 -9.14
CA ASP A 68 -19.15 -7.44 -8.10
C ASP A 68 -19.90 -6.77 -6.93
N PRO A 69 -20.65 -7.54 -6.13
CA PRO A 69 -21.40 -7.00 -5.00
C PRO A 69 -20.53 -6.22 -4.01
N VAL A 70 -21.05 -5.07 -3.55
CA VAL A 70 -20.35 -4.18 -2.62
C VAL A 70 -19.98 -4.86 -1.30
N VAL A 71 -20.82 -5.78 -0.81
CA VAL A 71 -20.56 -6.53 0.43
C VAL A 71 -19.36 -7.45 0.28
N GLU A 72 -19.17 -8.07 -0.87
CA GLU A 72 -17.99 -8.89 -1.15
C GLU A 72 -16.71 -8.05 -1.12
N ARG A 73 -16.78 -6.79 -1.59
CA ARG A 73 -15.67 -5.84 -1.54
C ARG A 73 -15.21 -5.56 -0.11
N LEU A 74 -16.14 -5.49 0.84
CA LEU A 74 -15.82 -5.32 2.27
C LEU A 74 -15.19 -6.57 2.89
N LEU A 75 -15.49 -7.75 2.37
CA LEU A 75 -14.95 -9.02 2.86
C LEU A 75 -13.59 -9.36 2.27
N THR A 76 -13.34 -8.98 1.03
CA THR A 76 -12.12 -9.33 0.27
C THR A 76 -10.82 -9.07 1.04
N PRO A 77 -10.54 -7.87 1.60
CA PRO A 77 -9.29 -7.64 2.32
C PRO A 77 -9.24 -8.43 3.64
N LYS A 78 -10.37 -8.64 4.29
CA LYS A 78 -10.44 -9.41 5.56
C LYS A 78 -10.10 -10.88 5.33
N ILE A 79 -10.61 -11.47 4.26
CA ILE A 79 -10.32 -12.86 3.86
C ILE A 79 -8.86 -13.00 3.43
N ALA A 80 -8.36 -12.06 2.62
CA ALA A 80 -6.98 -12.06 2.16
C ALA A 80 -5.99 -11.97 3.34
N LEU A 81 -6.23 -11.09 4.29
CA LEU A 81 -5.40 -10.97 5.49
C LEU A 81 -5.49 -12.21 6.40
N THR A 82 -6.65 -12.87 6.47
CA THR A 82 -6.78 -14.13 7.22
C THR A 82 -5.95 -15.25 6.57
N ALA A 83 -5.94 -15.33 5.25
CA ALA A 83 -5.06 -16.25 4.54
C ALA A 83 -3.58 -15.92 4.76
N ALA A 84 -3.22 -14.64 4.72
CA ALA A 84 -1.85 -14.17 4.98
C ALA A 84 -1.39 -14.53 6.41
N GLU A 85 -2.22 -14.30 7.42
CA GLU A 85 -1.93 -14.64 8.81
C GLU A 85 -1.77 -16.16 9.02
N TYR A 86 -2.61 -16.96 8.39
CA TYR A 86 -2.47 -18.41 8.42
C TYR A 86 -1.12 -18.87 7.86
N LEU A 87 -0.74 -18.35 6.70
CA LEU A 87 0.55 -18.70 6.08
C LEU A 87 1.74 -18.18 6.91
N ALA A 88 1.62 -16.98 7.48
CA ALA A 88 2.69 -16.39 8.26
C ALA A 88 2.85 -17.07 9.63
N PHE A 89 1.78 -17.21 10.38
CA PHE A 89 1.85 -17.58 11.79
C PHE A 89 1.71 -19.09 12.03
N GLU A 90 0.95 -19.81 11.18
CA GLU A 90 0.84 -21.27 11.28
C GLU A 90 1.86 -22.02 10.42
N LYS A 91 2.29 -21.44 9.30
CA LYS A 91 3.26 -22.06 8.39
C LYS A 91 4.66 -21.46 8.48
N GLY A 92 4.86 -20.42 9.28
CA GLY A 92 6.14 -19.77 9.49
C GLY A 92 6.71 -19.06 8.25
N MET A 93 5.84 -18.55 7.38
CA MET A 93 6.24 -17.90 6.13
C MET A 93 6.34 -16.38 6.29
N HIS A 94 7.16 -15.73 5.48
CA HIS A 94 7.15 -14.29 5.33
C HIS A 94 6.17 -13.90 4.22
N ILE A 95 5.15 -13.13 4.55
CA ILE A 95 4.06 -12.80 3.63
C ILE A 95 4.06 -11.31 3.33
N LEU A 96 4.12 -10.97 2.04
CA LEU A 96 3.86 -9.62 1.55
C LEU A 96 2.39 -9.54 1.11
N VAL A 97 1.62 -8.65 1.72
CA VAL A 97 0.23 -8.40 1.37
C VAL A 97 0.11 -7.10 0.59
N ILE A 98 -0.47 -7.14 -0.59
CA ILE A 98 -0.81 -5.96 -1.38
C ILE A 98 -2.32 -5.81 -1.42
N LEU A 99 -2.82 -4.67 -0.96
CA LEU A 99 -4.24 -4.33 -0.94
C LEU A 99 -4.49 -3.16 -1.89
N THR A 100 -5.22 -3.38 -2.98
CA THR A 100 -5.60 -2.34 -3.95
C THR A 100 -7.08 -2.48 -4.35
N ASP A 101 -7.90 -1.48 -4.38
CA ASP A 101 -7.74 -0.11 -3.97
C ASP A 101 -8.47 0.14 -2.64
N ILE A 102 -7.78 0.66 -1.66
CA ILE A 102 -8.37 0.96 -0.34
C ILE A 102 -9.46 2.03 -0.45
N THR A 103 -9.35 2.94 -1.42
CA THR A 103 -10.40 3.94 -1.65
C THR A 103 -11.71 3.28 -2.08
N SER A 104 -11.66 2.27 -2.95
CA SER A 104 -12.84 1.49 -3.33
C SER A 104 -13.45 0.72 -2.15
N PHE A 105 -12.62 0.21 -1.25
CA PHE A 105 -13.09 -0.40 0.00
C PHE A 105 -13.81 0.61 0.90
N CYS A 106 -13.26 1.82 1.08
CA CYS A 106 -13.88 2.88 1.87
C CYS A 106 -15.18 3.39 1.23
N GLU A 107 -15.24 3.49 -0.11
CA GLU A 107 -16.47 3.86 -0.82
C GLU A 107 -17.56 2.78 -0.65
N ALA A 108 -17.21 1.50 -0.70
CA ALA A 108 -18.12 0.42 -0.39
C ALA A 108 -18.69 0.53 1.02
N MET A 109 -17.86 0.90 1.99
CA MET A 109 -18.29 1.12 3.37
C MET A 109 -19.24 2.31 3.49
N ARG A 110 -18.98 3.41 2.79
CA ARG A 110 -19.87 4.57 2.71
C ARG A 110 -21.23 4.20 2.13
N GLU A 111 -21.26 3.42 1.05
CA GLU A 111 -22.49 2.96 0.39
C GLU A 111 -23.33 2.09 1.33
N VAL A 112 -22.71 1.10 1.99
CA VAL A 112 -23.40 0.21 2.93
C VAL A 112 -23.91 0.96 4.15
N SER A 113 -23.11 1.86 4.73
CA SER A 113 -23.50 2.72 5.85
C SER A 113 -24.69 3.61 5.48
N SER A 114 -24.64 4.22 4.32
CA SER A 114 -25.73 5.06 3.80
C SER A 114 -27.02 4.26 3.58
N SER A 115 -26.92 3.05 3.04
CA SER A 115 -28.09 2.16 2.82
C SER A 115 -28.75 1.70 4.12
N LYS A 116 -27.97 1.64 5.21
CA LYS A 116 -28.47 1.34 6.57
C LYS A 116 -29.05 2.57 7.28
N GLY A 117 -28.96 3.76 6.70
CA GLY A 117 -29.42 4.99 7.31
C GLY A 117 -28.55 5.45 8.49
N GLU A 118 -27.30 5.04 8.55
CA GLU A 118 -26.35 5.49 9.58
C GLU A 118 -26.03 6.98 9.42
N ILE A 119 -25.80 7.67 10.54
CA ILE A 119 -25.46 9.10 10.52
C ILE A 119 -24.06 9.26 9.91
N PRO A 120 -23.92 9.99 8.79
CA PRO A 120 -22.64 10.19 8.15
C PRO A 120 -21.71 11.10 8.95
N SER A 121 -20.43 10.81 8.90
CA SER A 121 -19.35 11.66 9.42
C SER A 121 -18.69 12.45 8.29
N ARG A 122 -17.41 12.80 8.42
CA ARG A 122 -16.64 13.62 7.48
C ARG A 122 -16.73 13.08 6.04
N LYS A 123 -17.13 13.92 5.08
CA LYS A 123 -17.32 13.59 3.66
C LYS A 123 -18.27 12.41 3.39
N GLY A 124 -19.20 12.13 4.29
CA GLY A 124 -20.21 11.08 4.11
C GLY A 124 -19.74 9.65 4.49
N TYR A 125 -18.52 9.50 4.96
CA TYR A 125 -18.03 8.21 5.47
C TYR A 125 -18.61 7.91 6.84
N PRO A 126 -18.74 6.61 7.22
CA PRO A 126 -19.21 6.26 8.56
C PRO A 126 -18.22 6.71 9.63
N GLY A 127 -18.72 7.00 10.81
CA GLY A 127 -17.88 7.44 11.95
C GLY A 127 -16.82 6.41 12.39
N TYR A 128 -17.03 5.13 12.05
CA TYR A 128 -16.12 4.04 12.36
C TYR A 128 -15.09 3.74 11.24
N LEU A 129 -14.94 4.63 10.24
CA LEU A 129 -13.98 4.44 9.14
C LEU A 129 -12.56 4.19 9.67
N TYR A 130 -12.13 4.97 10.67
CA TYR A 130 -10.81 4.80 11.28
C TYR A 130 -10.63 3.40 11.87
N SER A 131 -11.58 2.93 12.67
CA SER A 131 -11.53 1.61 13.32
C SER A 131 -11.50 0.47 12.31
N GLU A 132 -12.25 0.57 11.22
CA GLU A 132 -12.25 -0.45 10.15
C GLU A 132 -10.90 -0.48 9.41
N LEU A 133 -10.32 0.67 9.08
CA LEU A 133 -8.98 0.72 8.48
C LEU A 133 -7.91 0.20 9.45
N ALA A 134 -7.97 0.58 10.72
CA ALA A 134 -7.06 0.08 11.75
C ALA A 134 -7.15 -1.44 11.88
N THR A 135 -8.36 -2.01 11.86
CA THR A 135 -8.56 -3.47 11.90
C THR A 135 -7.88 -4.22 10.76
N LEU A 136 -7.70 -3.58 9.61
CA LEU A 136 -6.94 -4.16 8.48
C LEU A 136 -5.44 -3.96 8.68
N TYR A 137 -5.00 -2.74 8.92
CA TYR A 137 -3.58 -2.38 8.88
C TYR A 137 -2.80 -2.90 10.09
N GLU A 138 -3.41 -2.96 11.27
CA GLU A 138 -2.78 -3.48 12.49
C GLU A 138 -2.54 -5.00 12.48
N ARG A 139 -3.02 -5.70 11.44
CA ARG A 139 -2.72 -7.13 11.22
C ARG A 139 -1.32 -7.37 10.65
N ALA A 140 -0.60 -6.32 10.25
CA ALA A 140 0.81 -6.42 9.88
C ALA A 140 1.69 -6.57 11.11
N GLY A 141 2.67 -7.46 11.05
CA GLY A 141 3.61 -7.62 12.14
C GLY A 141 4.23 -9.01 12.25
N ILE A 142 4.89 -9.20 13.38
CA ILE A 142 5.52 -10.46 13.78
C ILE A 142 4.94 -10.86 15.14
N VAL A 143 4.50 -12.11 15.25
CA VAL A 143 4.01 -12.65 16.53
C VAL A 143 5.21 -13.09 17.37
N ARG A 144 5.21 -12.73 18.64
CA ARG A 144 6.29 -13.09 19.56
C ARG A 144 6.45 -14.61 19.67
N GLY A 145 7.65 -15.09 19.36
CA GLY A 145 7.97 -16.53 19.34
C GLY A 145 7.63 -17.23 18.03
N GLY A 146 7.05 -16.52 17.06
CA GLY A 146 6.84 -17.02 15.69
C GLY A 146 8.04 -16.72 14.79
N THR A 147 8.12 -17.44 13.68
CA THR A 147 9.17 -17.27 12.64
C THR A 147 8.68 -16.48 11.43
N GLY A 148 7.36 -16.43 11.21
CA GLY A 148 6.75 -15.74 10.08
C GLY A 148 6.43 -14.27 10.34
N SER A 149 6.16 -13.54 9.26
CA SER A 149 5.80 -12.13 9.31
C SER A 149 4.73 -11.77 8.29
N VAL A 150 3.94 -10.74 8.58
CA VAL A 150 3.01 -10.11 7.64
C VAL A 150 3.45 -8.68 7.40
N THR A 151 3.80 -8.36 6.16
CA THR A 151 4.08 -7.00 5.69
C THR A 151 2.96 -6.55 4.76
N GLN A 152 2.42 -5.35 4.96
CA GLN A 152 1.34 -4.82 4.14
C GLN A 152 1.78 -3.61 3.33
N ILE A 153 1.36 -3.58 2.07
CA ILE A 153 1.43 -2.40 1.18
C ILE A 153 0.00 -2.08 0.73
N PRO A 154 -0.73 -1.26 1.50
CA PRO A 154 -2.03 -0.76 1.06
C PRO A 154 -1.83 0.33 0.01
N ILE A 155 -2.58 0.21 -1.08
CA ILE A 155 -2.61 1.18 -2.19
C ILE A 155 -3.96 1.89 -2.14
N LEU A 156 -3.93 3.21 -2.16
CA LEU A 156 -5.13 4.03 -2.22
C LEU A 156 -5.02 5.09 -3.31
N THR A 157 -6.16 5.46 -3.89
CA THR A 157 -6.27 6.58 -4.81
C THR A 157 -6.87 7.77 -4.08
N MET A 158 -6.19 8.92 -4.18
CA MET A 158 -6.62 10.16 -3.54
C MET A 158 -7.64 10.87 -4.45
N PRO A 159 -8.89 11.08 -4.01
CA PRO A 159 -9.83 11.90 -4.75
C PRO A 159 -9.29 13.32 -4.97
N ASN A 160 -9.27 13.79 -6.22
CA ASN A 160 -8.70 15.08 -6.64
C ASN A 160 -7.22 15.29 -6.25
N ASP A 161 -6.45 14.24 -6.13
CA ASP A 161 -5.06 14.25 -5.64
C ASP A 161 -4.91 14.92 -4.24
N ASP A 162 -5.98 14.94 -3.45
CA ASP A 162 -6.05 15.60 -2.13
C ASP A 162 -5.57 14.64 -1.02
N ILE A 163 -4.35 14.84 -0.56
CA ILE A 163 -3.76 14.07 0.54
C ILE A 163 -4.45 14.33 1.89
N THR A 164 -5.21 15.43 2.01
CA THR A 164 -5.98 15.75 3.23
C THR A 164 -7.37 15.12 3.26
N HIS A 165 -7.72 14.37 2.21
CA HIS A 165 -8.95 13.59 2.18
C HIS A 165 -8.97 12.54 3.31
N PRO A 166 -10.13 12.20 3.92
CA PRO A 166 -10.20 11.28 5.06
C PRO A 166 -9.47 9.95 4.85
N ILE A 167 -9.50 9.40 3.66
CA ILE A 167 -8.88 8.08 3.37
C ILE A 167 -7.36 8.14 3.50
N PRO A 168 -6.61 8.98 2.75
CA PRO A 168 -5.17 9.09 2.93
C PRO A 168 -4.79 9.65 4.31
N ASP A 169 -5.56 10.59 4.86
CA ASP A 169 -5.31 11.17 6.17
C ASP A 169 -5.32 10.09 7.27
N LEU A 170 -6.39 9.30 7.36
CA LEU A 170 -6.52 8.23 8.35
C LEU A 170 -5.51 7.10 8.09
N THR A 171 -5.30 6.71 6.84
CA THR A 171 -4.31 5.69 6.48
C THR A 171 -2.90 6.12 6.92
N GLY A 172 -2.55 7.38 6.69
CA GLY A 172 -1.28 7.94 7.11
C GLY A 172 -1.07 7.95 8.62
N TYR A 173 -2.14 8.03 9.42
CA TYR A 173 -2.05 7.92 10.88
C TYR A 173 -1.78 6.50 11.37
N ILE A 174 -2.33 5.49 10.70
CA ILE A 174 -2.30 4.10 11.16
C ILE A 174 -1.03 3.40 10.68
N THR A 175 -0.63 3.64 9.43
CA THR A 175 0.51 2.96 8.81
C THR A 175 1.85 3.53 9.28
N GLU A 176 2.92 2.75 9.12
CA GLU A 176 4.28 3.14 9.47
C GLU A 176 4.79 4.32 8.64
N GLY A 177 4.41 4.40 7.39
CA GLY A 177 4.81 5.45 6.47
C GLY A 177 4.00 5.46 5.19
N GLN A 178 4.39 6.31 4.26
CA GLN A 178 3.70 6.47 3.00
C GLN A 178 4.66 6.78 1.85
N ILE A 179 4.34 6.28 0.68
CA ILE A 179 4.96 6.62 -0.60
C ILE A 179 3.91 7.36 -1.41
N VAL A 180 4.21 8.58 -1.83
CA VAL A 180 3.27 9.45 -2.54
C VAL A 180 3.68 9.57 -4.00
N LEU A 181 2.79 9.19 -4.91
CA LEU A 181 2.96 9.41 -6.35
C LEU A 181 2.45 10.79 -6.75
N ASP A 182 3.18 11.45 -7.63
CA ASP A 182 2.96 12.83 -8.04
C ASP A 182 2.64 12.93 -9.53
N ARG A 183 1.57 13.67 -9.85
CA ARG A 183 1.10 13.85 -11.21
C ARG A 183 2.03 14.71 -12.05
N GLN A 184 2.70 15.70 -11.46
CA GLN A 184 3.63 16.55 -12.17
C GLN A 184 4.87 15.77 -12.59
N LEU A 185 5.42 14.93 -11.71
CA LEU A 185 6.53 14.04 -12.02
C LEU A 185 6.15 13.03 -13.10
N HIS A 186 4.94 12.49 -13.05
CA HIS A 186 4.43 11.61 -14.09
C HIS A 186 4.31 12.32 -15.44
N GLY A 187 3.82 13.58 -15.46
CA GLY A 187 3.76 14.41 -16.66
C GLY A 187 5.15 14.75 -17.25
N GLN A 188 6.19 14.71 -16.42
CA GLN A 188 7.60 14.87 -16.83
C GLN A 188 8.24 13.54 -17.28
N ALA A 189 7.46 12.47 -17.42
CA ALA A 189 7.91 11.12 -17.77
C ALA A 189 8.93 10.52 -16.77
N ILE A 190 8.90 10.96 -15.52
CA ILE A 190 9.70 10.35 -14.43
C ILE A 190 8.97 9.10 -13.93
N TYR A 191 9.68 7.96 -13.90
CA TYR A 191 9.15 6.70 -13.40
C TYR A 191 10.12 6.00 -12.45
N PRO A 192 9.66 5.52 -11.29
CA PRO A 192 8.34 5.80 -10.68
C PRO A 192 8.22 7.28 -10.26
N PRO A 193 7.01 7.89 -10.41
CA PRO A 193 6.82 9.32 -10.13
C PRO A 193 6.63 9.58 -8.63
N ILE A 194 7.62 9.23 -7.83
CA ILE A 194 7.58 9.34 -6.37
C ILE A 194 7.96 10.76 -5.94
N ASN A 195 7.05 11.43 -5.24
CA ASN A 195 7.35 12.68 -4.57
C ASN A 195 7.99 12.40 -3.21
N VAL A 196 9.28 12.71 -3.11
CA VAL A 196 10.10 12.40 -1.93
C VAL A 196 9.66 13.20 -0.70
N LEU A 197 9.22 14.45 -0.86
CA LEU A 197 8.94 15.34 0.28
C LEU A 197 7.77 14.88 1.15
N PRO A 198 6.59 14.52 0.61
CA PRO A 198 5.50 13.99 1.41
C PRO A 198 5.63 12.50 1.72
N SER A 199 6.59 11.80 1.09
CA SER A 199 6.87 10.40 1.39
C SER A 199 7.73 10.29 2.63
N LEU A 200 7.33 9.43 3.56
CA LEU A 200 8.04 9.27 4.83
C LEU A 200 7.94 7.83 5.36
N SER A 201 8.91 7.49 6.21
CA SER A 201 8.89 6.31 7.07
C SER A 201 9.19 6.78 8.51
N ARG A 202 8.34 6.39 9.46
CA ARG A 202 8.49 6.78 10.88
C ARG A 202 9.56 5.96 11.57
N LEU A 203 9.73 4.70 11.17
CA LEU A 203 10.66 3.75 11.76
C LEU A 203 11.96 3.58 10.96
N MET A 204 12.19 4.42 9.94
CA MET A 204 13.39 4.31 9.10
C MET A 204 14.68 4.31 9.91
N LYS A 205 14.74 5.09 10.99
CA LYS A 205 15.91 5.19 11.85
C LYS A 205 16.29 3.87 12.52
N ASP A 206 15.31 3.01 12.76
CA ASP A 206 15.51 1.71 13.40
C ASP A 206 15.95 0.61 12.42
N GLY A 207 15.84 0.90 11.11
CA GLY A 207 16.18 -0.03 10.03
C GLY A 207 17.41 0.37 9.20
N ILE A 208 18.11 1.45 9.55
CA ILE A 208 19.29 1.95 8.83
C ILE A 208 20.45 2.26 9.78
N GLY A 209 21.67 2.30 9.22
CA GLY A 209 22.90 2.57 9.97
C GLY A 209 23.63 1.30 10.36
N GLU A 210 24.44 1.40 11.40
CA GLU A 210 25.34 0.31 11.82
C GLU A 210 24.58 -0.99 12.09
N GLY A 211 25.01 -2.08 11.46
CA GLY A 211 24.35 -3.40 11.55
C GLY A 211 23.29 -3.67 10.46
N PHE A 212 22.79 -2.66 9.77
CA PHE A 212 21.78 -2.80 8.69
C PHE A 212 22.30 -2.26 7.36
N THR A 213 22.83 -1.04 7.37
CA THR A 213 23.34 -0.36 6.19
C THR A 213 24.64 0.38 6.55
N ARG A 214 25.17 1.17 5.60
CA ARG A 214 26.36 2.00 5.84
C ARG A 214 26.14 2.96 7.03
N ALA A 215 27.12 3.13 7.87
CA ALA A 215 27.03 3.91 9.12
C ALA A 215 26.57 5.37 8.93
N ASP A 216 26.94 6.00 7.80
CA ASP A 216 26.57 7.38 7.45
C ASP A 216 25.23 7.50 6.71
N HIS A 217 24.45 6.41 6.56
CA HIS A 217 23.20 6.41 5.79
C HIS A 217 22.23 7.49 6.25
N GLN A 218 22.03 7.64 7.56
CA GLN A 218 21.13 8.65 8.14
C GLN A 218 21.52 10.08 7.75
N ASP A 219 22.81 10.39 7.84
CA ASP A 219 23.32 11.75 7.58
C ASP A 219 23.24 12.09 6.10
N VAL A 220 23.60 11.14 5.25
CA VAL A 220 23.50 11.30 3.79
C VAL A 220 22.04 11.46 3.35
N ALA A 221 21.12 10.65 3.90
CA ALA A 221 19.70 10.76 3.62
C ALA A 221 19.14 12.14 4.00
N ASN A 222 19.47 12.63 5.20
CA ASN A 222 19.04 13.94 5.68
C ASN A 222 19.58 15.10 4.79
N GLN A 223 20.83 15.02 4.38
CA GLN A 223 21.45 16.00 3.49
C GLN A 223 20.79 16.00 2.11
N LEU A 224 20.58 14.83 1.50
CA LEU A 224 19.91 14.70 0.21
C LEU A 224 18.48 15.23 0.27
N PHE A 225 17.72 14.90 1.31
CA PHE A 225 16.36 15.41 1.51
C PHE A 225 16.34 16.94 1.60
N SER A 226 17.25 17.53 2.40
CA SER A 226 17.39 18.99 2.52
C SER A 226 17.76 19.67 1.18
N CYS A 227 18.70 19.07 0.44
CA CYS A 227 19.08 19.58 -0.88
C CYS A 227 17.91 19.49 -1.88
N TYR A 228 17.17 18.39 -1.87
CA TYR A 228 16.02 18.21 -2.75
C TYR A 228 14.93 19.25 -2.47
N ALA A 229 14.62 19.54 -1.19
CA ALA A 229 13.68 20.58 -0.80
C ALA A 229 14.13 21.97 -1.30
N LYS A 230 15.40 22.35 -1.08
CA LYS A 230 15.94 23.63 -1.55
C LYS A 230 15.89 23.80 -3.07
N VAL A 231 16.12 22.73 -3.83
CA VAL A 231 15.99 22.77 -5.31
C VAL A 231 14.53 22.98 -5.70
N GLY A 232 13.58 22.35 -5.00
CA GLY A 232 12.15 22.57 -5.21
C GLY A 232 11.75 24.03 -4.99
N ASP A 233 12.17 24.60 -3.87
CA ASP A 233 11.91 26.02 -3.55
C ASP A 233 12.54 26.98 -4.59
N ALA A 234 13.76 26.73 -4.99
CA ALA A 234 14.45 27.57 -6.00
C ALA A 234 13.75 27.50 -7.37
N ARG A 235 13.24 26.34 -7.77
CA ARG A 235 12.44 26.19 -9.01
C ARG A 235 11.10 26.92 -8.93
N ALA A 236 10.43 26.85 -7.79
CA ALA A 236 9.16 27.54 -7.57
C ALA A 236 9.32 29.08 -7.58
N LEU A 237 10.48 29.59 -7.16
CA LEU A 237 10.81 31.03 -7.20
C LEU A 237 11.22 31.50 -8.59
N ALA A 238 11.70 30.61 -9.46
CA ALA A 238 12.16 30.92 -10.81
C ALA A 238 11.06 30.82 -11.89
N SER A 239 9.90 30.23 -11.56
CA SER A 239 8.72 30.08 -12.42
C SER A 239 7.73 31.24 -12.24
#